data_a8a1b2be491818f123e999d047d10865
#
_entry.id   a8a1b2be491818f123e999d047d10865
#
_cell.length_a   1.000
_cell.length_b   1.000
_cell.length_c   1.000
_cell.angle_alpha   90.00
_cell.angle_beta   90.00
_cell.angle_gamma   90.00
#
_symmetry.space_group_name_H-M   'P 1'
#
loop_
_entity.id
_entity.type
_entity.pdbx_description
1 polymer ?
#
loop_
_entity_poly.entity_id
_entity_poly.type
_entity_poly.pdbx_seq_one_letter_code
_entity_poly.pdbx_strand_id
1 'polypeptide(L)'
;MSKRRVDMDRLQELVRLHRMGTGAREVARLLGMSPNTERSYREALRTAQLLDGAVDDIPALDVLRAAVDQQLPVVAPPQMVSTAEPMRVQIVELANKGLKARAIYDRLRLEDPELATSYWAVRSVWRQWRKERGVVAADVAIPVETAAGEIAQVDFGYVGKLYDAASGMLRKAWVFVLVLAFSRRLVARIVFDQKIETWLRVHVEAFGELGGAPATVVPDNLKAAVIRAAFGVDSAASLNRSYRELARHYGIKIDPAPIYAPKKKGKVESSVKYVKSNFFAAREGADVDETRRELQRWVDEIANTRMHSTLHRRPIDLFADEREALRELPERRFEVVTWHKARVHQDSHIVFDKRLYSVPWRLIGQQVWVRASSTTIIVFADDVRVAMPIRRCAVGARADHECGDR
;
A
#
# COMPACT_ATOMS: atom_id res chain seq x y z
N MET A 1 10.04 -12.25 -27.73
CA MET A 1 11.50 -12.02 -27.64
C MET A 1 12.10 -12.44 -28.99
N SER A 2 12.52 -11.47 -29.79
CA SER A 2 13.27 -11.76 -31.03
C SER A 2 14.54 -12.52 -30.64
N LYS A 3 14.73 -13.75 -31.16
CA LYS A 3 16.01 -14.44 -31.03
C LYS A 3 17.05 -13.55 -31.71
N ARG A 4 17.91 -12.88 -30.94
CA ARG A 4 19.08 -12.18 -31.49
C ARG A 4 19.86 -13.22 -32.28
N ARG A 5 20.06 -12.97 -33.56
CA ARG A 5 21.03 -13.75 -34.36
C ARG A 5 22.36 -13.71 -33.59
N VAL A 6 23.01 -14.87 -33.50
CA VAL A 6 24.33 -14.95 -32.90
C VAL A 6 25.26 -14.04 -33.71
N ASP A 7 26.06 -13.24 -32.99
CA ASP A 7 27.04 -12.36 -33.58
C ASP A 7 27.99 -13.17 -34.48
N MET A 8 28.31 -12.64 -35.63
CA MET A 8 28.92 -13.42 -36.70
C MET A 8 30.29 -13.99 -36.33
N ASP A 9 31.05 -13.25 -35.50
CA ASP A 9 32.34 -13.70 -34.96
C ASP A 9 32.23 -14.97 -34.14
N ARG A 10 31.08 -15.19 -33.53
CA ARG A 10 30.80 -16.38 -32.68
C ARG A 10 30.61 -17.66 -33.50
N LEU A 11 30.26 -17.59 -34.80
CA LEU A 11 30.15 -18.80 -35.65
C LEU A 11 31.53 -19.36 -35.98
N GLN A 12 32.48 -18.51 -36.34
CA GLN A 12 33.86 -18.93 -36.57
C GLN A 12 34.50 -19.50 -35.31
N GLU A 13 34.28 -18.84 -34.19
CA GLU A 13 34.78 -19.31 -32.91
C GLU A 13 34.12 -20.61 -32.45
N LEU A 14 32.82 -20.83 -32.75
CA LEU A 14 32.13 -22.09 -32.51
C LEU A 14 32.82 -23.25 -33.29
N VAL A 15 33.11 -23.04 -34.58
CA VAL A 15 33.83 -24.02 -35.42
C VAL A 15 35.21 -24.30 -34.84
N ARG A 16 35.98 -23.26 -34.50
CA ARG A 16 37.33 -23.37 -33.96
C ARG A 16 37.34 -24.21 -32.67
N LEU A 17 36.46 -23.87 -31.72
CA LEU A 17 36.36 -24.56 -30.43
C LEU A 17 35.96 -26.03 -30.60
N HIS A 18 35.03 -26.35 -31.52
CA HIS A 18 34.69 -27.73 -31.79
C HIS A 18 35.85 -28.51 -32.42
N ARG A 19 36.62 -27.92 -33.33
CA ARG A 19 37.82 -28.53 -33.91
C ARG A 19 38.95 -28.74 -32.91
N MET A 20 38.98 -27.94 -31.83
CA MET A 20 39.85 -28.15 -30.68
C MET A 20 39.38 -29.28 -29.76
N GLY A 21 38.26 -29.93 -30.04
CA GLY A 21 37.70 -31.00 -29.19
C GLY A 21 36.93 -30.47 -27.96
N THR A 22 36.61 -29.18 -27.91
CA THR A 22 35.85 -28.59 -26.79
C THR A 22 34.41 -29.13 -26.77
N GLY A 23 33.95 -29.58 -25.59
CA GLY A 23 32.61 -30.13 -25.41
C GLY A 23 31.50 -29.10 -25.64
N ALA A 24 30.38 -29.51 -26.24
CA ALA A 24 29.26 -28.62 -26.64
C ALA A 24 28.74 -27.70 -25.55
N ARG A 25 28.64 -28.18 -24.29
CA ARG A 25 28.20 -27.37 -23.15
C ARG A 25 29.20 -26.27 -22.78
N GLU A 26 30.47 -26.58 -22.96
CA GLU A 26 31.54 -25.62 -22.67
C GLU A 26 31.65 -24.59 -23.80
N VAL A 27 31.49 -24.99 -25.06
CA VAL A 27 31.37 -24.07 -26.19
C VAL A 27 30.21 -23.09 -25.99
N ALA A 28 29.04 -23.59 -25.59
CA ALA A 28 27.88 -22.73 -25.29
C ALA A 28 28.20 -21.71 -24.16
N ARG A 29 28.91 -22.15 -23.10
CA ARG A 29 29.33 -21.29 -22.00
C ARG A 29 30.33 -20.23 -22.45
N LEU A 30 31.37 -20.62 -23.15
CA LEU A 30 32.43 -19.73 -23.63
C LEU A 30 31.90 -18.64 -24.57
N LEU A 31 30.98 -19.02 -25.44
CA LEU A 31 30.37 -18.09 -26.41
C LEU A 31 29.13 -17.34 -25.89
N GLY A 32 28.77 -17.55 -24.62
CA GLY A 32 27.61 -16.88 -24.00
C GLY A 32 26.27 -17.15 -24.72
N MET A 33 26.08 -18.35 -25.23
CA MET A 33 24.85 -18.79 -25.89
C MET A 33 24.14 -19.89 -25.13
N SER A 34 22.84 -20.09 -25.41
CA SER A 34 22.11 -21.20 -24.77
C SER A 34 22.59 -22.55 -25.34
N PRO A 35 22.57 -23.65 -24.56
CA PRO A 35 22.90 -24.99 -25.06
C PRO A 35 22.04 -25.43 -26.25
N ASN A 36 20.79 -24.98 -26.33
CA ASN A 36 19.92 -25.25 -27.44
C ASN A 36 20.34 -24.47 -28.69
N THR A 37 20.80 -23.25 -28.55
CA THR A 37 21.33 -22.43 -29.65
C THR A 37 22.59 -23.05 -30.19
N GLU A 38 23.53 -23.42 -29.33
CA GLU A 38 24.75 -24.12 -29.70
C GLU A 38 24.43 -25.40 -30.48
N ARG A 39 23.55 -26.26 -29.96
CA ARG A 39 23.16 -27.51 -30.64
C ARG A 39 22.62 -27.25 -32.05
N SER A 40 21.74 -26.27 -32.22
CA SER A 40 21.15 -25.94 -33.53
C SER A 40 22.20 -25.50 -34.53
N TYR A 41 23.12 -24.63 -34.12
CA TYR A 41 24.22 -24.18 -34.99
C TYR A 41 25.22 -25.29 -35.30
N ARG A 42 25.61 -26.06 -34.30
CA ARG A 42 26.50 -27.21 -34.48
C ARG A 42 25.93 -28.24 -35.44
N GLU A 43 24.64 -28.55 -35.36
CA GLU A 43 23.96 -29.49 -36.22
C GLU A 43 23.88 -28.99 -37.68
N ALA A 44 23.55 -27.71 -37.86
CA ALA A 44 23.56 -27.07 -39.16
C ALA A 44 24.95 -27.10 -39.83
N LEU A 45 25.99 -26.77 -39.09
CA LEU A 45 27.36 -26.76 -39.58
C LEU A 45 27.91 -28.16 -39.82
N ARG A 46 27.48 -29.17 -38.99
CA ARG A 46 27.82 -30.58 -39.21
C ARG A 46 27.20 -31.11 -40.51
N THR A 47 25.91 -30.82 -40.74
CA THR A 47 25.21 -31.21 -41.96
C THR A 47 25.86 -30.61 -43.22
N ALA A 48 26.39 -29.41 -43.09
CA ALA A 48 27.15 -28.74 -44.14
C ALA A 48 28.63 -29.19 -44.25
N GLN A 49 29.06 -30.16 -43.43
CA GLN A 49 30.44 -30.66 -43.35
C GLN A 49 31.51 -29.58 -43.06
N LEU A 50 31.15 -28.55 -42.34
CA LEU A 50 32.01 -27.40 -41.99
C LEU A 50 32.66 -27.50 -40.60
N LEU A 51 32.27 -28.51 -39.79
CA LEU A 51 32.86 -28.67 -38.45
C LEU A 51 34.18 -29.42 -38.46
N ASP A 52 34.42 -30.26 -39.45
CA ASP A 52 35.62 -31.04 -39.54
C ASP A 52 36.72 -30.25 -40.29
N GLY A 53 37.99 -30.50 -39.93
CA GLY A 53 39.15 -29.82 -40.57
C GLY A 53 40.20 -29.35 -39.57
N ALA A 54 41.29 -28.73 -40.08
CA ALA A 54 42.32 -28.18 -39.22
C ALA A 54 41.83 -26.97 -38.39
N VAL A 55 42.36 -26.80 -37.18
CA VAL A 55 41.95 -25.71 -36.25
C VAL A 55 42.22 -24.32 -36.88
N ASP A 56 43.26 -24.21 -37.69
CA ASP A 56 43.69 -22.95 -38.31
C ASP A 56 43.03 -22.67 -39.66
N ASP A 57 42.30 -23.65 -40.23
CA ASP A 57 41.64 -23.51 -41.55
C ASP A 57 40.13 -23.27 -41.33
N ILE A 58 39.78 -22.14 -40.73
CA ILE A 58 38.38 -21.82 -40.44
C ILE A 58 37.70 -21.32 -41.71
N PRO A 59 36.51 -21.90 -42.07
CA PRO A 59 35.76 -21.43 -43.25
C PRO A 59 35.40 -19.95 -43.18
N ALA A 60 35.36 -19.33 -44.33
CA ALA A 60 34.96 -17.93 -44.45
C ALA A 60 33.54 -17.71 -43.85
N LEU A 61 33.32 -16.54 -43.33
CA LEU A 61 32.11 -16.21 -42.55
C LEU A 61 30.81 -16.31 -43.36
N ASP A 62 30.88 -15.94 -44.67
CA ASP A 62 29.78 -16.03 -45.60
C ASP A 62 29.35 -17.49 -45.88
N VAL A 63 30.33 -18.41 -45.93
CA VAL A 63 30.09 -19.86 -46.11
C VAL A 63 29.38 -20.42 -44.87
N LEU A 64 29.86 -20.10 -43.66
CA LEU A 64 29.24 -20.51 -42.40
C LEU A 64 27.82 -19.98 -42.26
N ARG A 65 27.62 -18.74 -42.70
CA ARG A 65 26.31 -18.10 -42.66
C ARG A 65 25.33 -18.75 -43.61
N ALA A 66 25.75 -18.99 -44.85
CA ALA A 66 24.92 -19.66 -45.86
C ALA A 66 24.47 -21.05 -45.37
N ALA A 67 25.39 -21.83 -44.78
CA ALA A 67 25.07 -23.14 -44.22
C ALA A 67 24.07 -23.08 -43.09
N VAL A 68 24.20 -22.13 -42.17
CA VAL A 68 23.28 -21.92 -41.08
C VAL A 68 21.90 -21.42 -41.55
N ASP A 69 21.86 -20.46 -42.47
CA ASP A 69 20.61 -19.92 -43.02
C ASP A 69 19.84 -20.97 -43.85
N GLN A 70 20.54 -21.92 -44.48
CA GLN A 70 19.93 -23.01 -45.23
C GLN A 70 19.31 -24.10 -44.32
N GLN A 71 19.92 -24.42 -43.21
CA GLN A 71 19.52 -25.52 -42.32
C GLN A 71 18.59 -25.12 -41.19
N LEU A 72 18.65 -23.87 -40.76
CA LEU A 72 17.75 -23.37 -39.69
C LEU A 72 16.48 -22.81 -40.31
N PRO A 73 15.28 -23.20 -39.80
CA PRO A 73 14.03 -22.68 -40.35
C PRO A 73 14.03 -21.15 -40.21
N VAL A 74 13.70 -20.49 -41.30
CA VAL A 74 13.46 -19.05 -41.32
C VAL A 74 12.39 -18.77 -40.28
N VAL A 75 12.77 -18.12 -39.18
CA VAL A 75 11.79 -17.62 -38.23
C VAL A 75 10.88 -16.69 -39.01
N ALA A 76 9.58 -17.00 -39.06
CA ALA A 76 8.60 -16.14 -39.71
C ALA A 76 8.85 -14.69 -39.28
N PRO A 77 8.87 -13.73 -40.20
CA PRO A 77 9.13 -12.35 -39.83
C PRO A 77 8.20 -11.98 -38.68
N PRO A 78 8.68 -11.26 -37.65
CA PRO A 78 7.82 -10.87 -36.54
C PRO A 78 6.62 -10.14 -37.15
N GLN A 79 5.43 -10.48 -36.69
CA GLN A 79 4.18 -9.84 -37.12
C GLN A 79 4.39 -8.32 -37.10
N MET A 80 4.50 -7.71 -38.28
CA MET A 80 4.89 -6.30 -38.43
C MET A 80 3.77 -5.36 -37.95
N VAL A 81 2.52 -5.83 -38.00
CA VAL A 81 1.35 -5.06 -37.55
C VAL A 81 0.65 -5.80 -36.41
N SER A 82 0.43 -5.09 -35.33
CA SER A 82 -0.28 -5.63 -34.16
C SER A 82 -1.73 -5.94 -34.52
N THR A 83 -2.28 -7.05 -34.01
CA THR A 83 -3.72 -7.34 -34.13
C THR A 83 -4.60 -6.27 -33.43
N ALA A 84 -4.04 -5.45 -32.55
CA ALA A 84 -4.72 -4.33 -31.91
C ALA A 84 -4.59 -3.01 -32.70
N GLU A 85 -3.85 -2.99 -33.83
CA GLU A 85 -3.65 -1.75 -34.59
C GLU A 85 -4.95 -1.15 -35.17
N PRO A 86 -5.92 -1.94 -35.66
CA PRO A 86 -7.21 -1.40 -36.09
C PRO A 86 -7.98 -0.64 -34.98
N MET A 87 -7.72 -1.02 -33.72
CA MET A 87 -8.34 -0.40 -32.55
C MET A 87 -7.46 0.65 -31.88
N ARG A 88 -6.33 1.01 -32.49
CA ARG A 88 -5.36 1.95 -31.90
C ARG A 88 -6.00 3.25 -31.44
N VAL A 89 -6.87 3.85 -32.25
CA VAL A 89 -7.56 5.10 -31.93
C VAL A 89 -8.40 4.94 -30.66
N GLN A 90 -9.21 3.90 -30.58
CA GLN A 90 -10.06 3.61 -29.41
C GLN A 90 -9.23 3.30 -28.15
N ILE A 91 -8.13 2.54 -28.31
CA ILE A 91 -7.19 2.26 -27.20
C ILE A 91 -6.57 3.55 -26.69
N VAL A 92 -6.14 4.45 -27.57
CA VAL A 92 -5.54 5.74 -27.22
C VAL A 92 -6.55 6.66 -26.55
N GLU A 93 -7.80 6.74 -27.03
CA GLU A 93 -8.85 7.51 -26.39
C GLU A 93 -9.15 7.03 -24.97
N LEU A 94 -9.25 5.72 -24.77
CA LEU A 94 -9.47 5.14 -23.44
C LEU A 94 -8.25 5.35 -22.53
N ALA A 95 -7.03 5.28 -23.09
CA ALA A 95 -5.81 5.59 -22.35
C ALA A 95 -5.72 7.07 -21.94
N ASN A 96 -6.14 7.99 -22.80
CA ASN A 96 -6.26 9.43 -22.46
C ASN A 96 -7.27 9.71 -21.34
N LYS A 97 -8.32 8.87 -21.20
CA LYS A 97 -9.26 8.88 -20.07
C LYS A 97 -8.70 8.24 -18.81
N GLY A 98 -7.42 7.83 -18.80
CA GLY A 98 -6.71 7.28 -17.63
C GLY A 98 -6.86 5.77 -17.43
N LEU A 99 -7.45 5.02 -18.38
CA LEU A 99 -7.59 3.58 -18.25
C LEU A 99 -6.24 2.88 -18.45
N LYS A 100 -6.02 1.83 -17.65
CA LYS A 100 -4.85 0.95 -17.81
C LYS A 100 -5.11 -0.10 -18.89
N ALA A 101 -4.05 -0.65 -19.48
CA ALA A 101 -4.12 -1.62 -20.58
C ALA A 101 -5.08 -2.80 -20.32
N ARG A 102 -5.16 -3.29 -19.07
CA ARG A 102 -6.08 -4.39 -18.71
C ARG A 102 -7.53 -3.96 -18.79
N ALA A 103 -7.87 -2.82 -18.22
CA ALA A 103 -9.22 -2.29 -18.25
C ALA A 103 -9.69 -1.94 -19.68
N ILE A 104 -8.76 -1.47 -20.52
CA ILE A 104 -9.03 -1.23 -21.95
C ILE A 104 -9.36 -2.55 -22.66
N TYR A 105 -8.51 -3.58 -22.47
CA TYR A 105 -8.75 -4.89 -23.07
C TYR A 105 -10.08 -5.52 -22.64
N ASP A 106 -10.37 -5.50 -21.34
CA ASP A 106 -11.60 -6.05 -20.79
C ASP A 106 -12.85 -5.30 -21.32
N ARG A 107 -12.75 -3.97 -21.50
CA ARG A 107 -13.81 -3.15 -22.08
C ARG A 107 -14.02 -3.44 -23.57
N LEU A 108 -12.95 -3.49 -24.35
CA LEU A 108 -13.04 -3.83 -25.78
C LEU A 108 -13.67 -5.21 -25.99
N ARG A 109 -13.34 -6.17 -25.12
CA ARG A 109 -13.90 -7.51 -25.17
C ARG A 109 -15.37 -7.59 -24.75
N LEU A 110 -15.84 -6.70 -23.90
CA LEU A 110 -17.26 -6.58 -23.56
C LEU A 110 -18.07 -5.92 -24.69
N GLU A 111 -17.45 -4.98 -25.41
CA GLU A 111 -18.06 -4.29 -26.56
C GLU A 111 -18.09 -5.20 -27.81
N ASP A 112 -17.07 -6.05 -27.97
CA ASP A 112 -16.94 -7.03 -29.06
C ASP A 112 -16.49 -8.40 -28.52
N PRO A 113 -17.43 -9.35 -28.25
CA PRO A 113 -17.11 -10.71 -27.80
C PRO A 113 -16.24 -11.53 -28.75
N GLU A 114 -16.31 -11.25 -30.07
CA GLU A 114 -15.54 -11.92 -31.12
C GLU A 114 -14.16 -11.26 -31.36
N LEU A 115 -13.73 -10.40 -30.47
CA LEU A 115 -12.50 -9.63 -30.56
C LEU A 115 -11.27 -10.51 -30.81
N ALA A 116 -10.75 -10.47 -32.01
CA ALA A 116 -9.60 -11.27 -32.48
C ALA A 116 -8.25 -10.72 -32.01
N THR A 117 -8.19 -9.97 -30.91
CA THR A 117 -6.94 -9.42 -30.37
C THR A 117 -6.63 -9.95 -28.98
N SER A 118 -5.36 -9.97 -28.60
CA SER A 118 -4.91 -10.41 -27.29
C SER A 118 -4.66 -9.22 -26.34
N TYR A 119 -4.74 -9.49 -25.03
CA TYR A 119 -4.30 -8.52 -24.02
C TYR A 119 -2.88 -7.97 -24.29
N TRP A 120 -1.97 -8.82 -24.75
CA TRP A 120 -0.59 -8.42 -25.02
C TRP A 120 -0.48 -7.46 -26.19
N ALA A 121 -1.32 -7.62 -27.22
CA ALA A 121 -1.39 -6.69 -28.34
C ALA A 121 -1.92 -5.32 -27.91
N VAL A 122 -3.02 -5.27 -27.15
CA VAL A 122 -3.55 -4.04 -26.56
C VAL A 122 -2.51 -3.37 -25.65
N ARG A 123 -1.84 -4.16 -24.80
CA ARG A 123 -0.79 -3.65 -23.91
C ARG A 123 0.40 -3.08 -24.70
N SER A 124 0.73 -3.65 -25.86
CA SER A 124 1.81 -3.14 -26.71
C SER A 124 1.47 -1.74 -27.25
N VAL A 125 0.25 -1.56 -27.79
CA VAL A 125 -0.24 -0.26 -28.27
C VAL A 125 -0.29 0.75 -27.11
N TRP A 126 -0.80 0.35 -25.94
CA TRP A 126 -0.86 1.21 -24.75
C TRP A 126 0.55 1.64 -24.28
N ARG A 127 1.54 0.71 -24.33
CA ARG A 127 2.94 1.04 -24.00
C ARG A 127 3.55 2.03 -24.98
N GLN A 128 3.25 1.85 -26.27
CA GLN A 128 3.74 2.74 -27.31
C GLN A 128 3.13 4.15 -27.13
N TRP A 129 1.82 4.25 -26.95
CA TRP A 129 1.16 5.50 -26.62
C TRP A 129 1.79 6.18 -25.40
N ARG A 130 2.05 5.43 -24.32
CA ARG A 130 2.68 5.97 -23.11
C ARG A 130 4.09 6.49 -23.38
N LYS A 131 4.84 5.82 -24.26
CA LYS A 131 6.18 6.25 -24.68
C LYS A 131 6.11 7.53 -25.53
N GLU A 132 5.18 7.58 -26.48
CA GLU A 132 4.96 8.74 -27.37
C GLU A 132 4.47 9.96 -26.58
N ARG A 133 3.56 9.77 -25.63
CA ARG A 133 3.08 10.84 -24.72
C ARG A 133 4.21 11.44 -23.90
N GLY A 134 5.24 10.67 -23.62
CA GLY A 134 6.33 11.06 -22.74
C GLY A 134 5.92 11.14 -21.26
N VAL A 135 6.79 11.71 -20.44
CA VAL A 135 6.55 11.94 -19.01
C VAL A 135 5.81 13.25 -18.85
N VAL A 136 4.60 13.21 -18.31
CA VAL A 136 3.86 14.43 -17.94
C VAL A 136 4.03 14.73 -16.46
N ALA A 137 3.82 15.97 -16.04
CA ALA A 137 3.95 16.39 -14.64
C ALA A 137 3.15 15.48 -13.66
N ALA A 138 2.05 14.88 -14.13
CA ALA A 138 1.27 13.91 -13.38
C ALA A 138 2.01 12.58 -13.11
N ASP A 139 2.97 12.21 -13.95
CA ASP A 139 3.75 10.95 -13.80
C ASP A 139 4.99 11.16 -12.92
N VAL A 140 5.38 12.42 -12.65
CA VAL A 140 6.55 12.74 -11.83
C VAL A 140 6.18 12.59 -10.36
N ALA A 141 6.69 11.55 -9.71
CA ALA A 141 6.65 11.41 -8.26
C ALA A 141 7.94 12.03 -7.69
N ILE A 142 7.87 13.26 -7.22
CA ILE A 142 8.97 13.86 -6.47
C ILE A 142 8.96 13.24 -5.07
N PRO A 143 10.00 12.50 -4.64
CA PRO A 143 10.10 12.03 -3.27
C PRO A 143 10.08 13.25 -2.34
N VAL A 144 9.07 13.37 -1.51
CA VAL A 144 9.07 14.38 -0.45
C VAL A 144 9.96 13.84 0.66
N GLU A 145 11.16 14.39 0.77
CA GLU A 145 12.01 14.16 1.92
C GLU A 145 11.36 14.85 3.13
N THR A 146 11.33 14.15 4.24
CA THR A 146 10.75 14.62 5.49
C THR A 146 11.84 14.55 6.56
N ALA A 147 11.93 15.56 7.39
CA ALA A 147 12.84 15.55 8.52
C ALA A 147 12.45 14.46 9.54
N ALA A 148 13.41 14.06 10.37
CA ALA A 148 13.15 13.13 11.46
C ALA A 148 12.10 13.71 12.42
N GLY A 149 11.15 12.88 12.85
CA GLY A 149 10.07 13.27 13.77
C GLY A 149 8.99 14.21 13.19
N GLU A 150 9.11 14.59 11.92
CA GLU A 150 8.23 15.60 11.32
C GLU A 150 6.84 15.03 10.98
N ILE A 151 6.79 13.93 10.24
CA ILE A 151 5.54 13.41 9.67
C ILE A 151 5.32 11.93 10.00
N ALA A 152 4.14 11.60 10.51
CA ALA A 152 3.59 10.25 10.46
C ALA A 152 2.38 10.18 9.53
N GLN A 153 2.27 9.13 8.76
CA GLN A 153 1.09 8.81 7.94
C GLN A 153 0.30 7.68 8.58
N VAL A 154 -1.02 7.78 8.57
CA VAL A 154 -1.91 6.81 9.21
C VAL A 154 -3.07 6.43 8.28
N ASP A 155 -3.41 5.13 8.29
CA ASP A 155 -4.53 4.60 7.50
C ASP A 155 -5.06 3.29 8.09
N PHE A 156 -6.27 2.89 7.64
CA PHE A 156 -6.85 1.59 7.91
C PHE A 156 -6.88 0.71 6.65
N GLY A 157 -6.48 -0.55 6.80
CA GLY A 157 -6.65 -1.57 5.75
C GLY A 157 -7.62 -2.66 6.18
N TYR A 158 -8.63 -2.98 5.38
CA TYR A 158 -9.48 -4.15 5.61
C TYR A 158 -8.66 -5.44 5.40
N VAL A 159 -8.72 -6.38 6.35
CA VAL A 159 -7.89 -7.61 6.38
C VAL A 159 -8.69 -8.91 6.37
N GLY A 160 -9.99 -8.84 6.12
CA GLY A 160 -10.87 -10.01 6.13
C GLY A 160 -11.65 -10.13 7.43
N LYS A 161 -12.05 -11.36 7.78
CA LYS A 161 -12.72 -11.67 9.03
C LYS A 161 -11.78 -12.45 9.92
N LEU A 162 -11.76 -12.12 11.21
CA LEU A 162 -11.02 -12.86 12.23
C LEU A 162 -12.01 -13.41 13.27
N TYR A 163 -11.67 -14.54 13.86
CA TYR A 163 -12.45 -15.13 14.93
C TYR A 163 -12.19 -14.39 16.24
N ASP A 164 -13.26 -13.94 16.86
CA ASP A 164 -13.24 -13.25 18.17
C ASP A 164 -13.80 -14.20 19.21
N ALA A 165 -12.91 -14.81 19.99
CA ALA A 165 -13.27 -15.76 21.04
C ALA A 165 -14.19 -15.15 22.10
N ALA A 166 -14.07 -13.84 22.40
CA ALA A 166 -14.91 -13.16 23.36
C ALA A 166 -16.38 -13.07 22.93
N SER A 167 -16.64 -12.94 21.63
CA SER A 167 -18.00 -12.93 21.08
C SER A 167 -18.44 -14.26 20.47
N GLY A 168 -17.51 -15.21 20.27
CA GLY A 168 -17.77 -16.49 19.60
C GLY A 168 -18.04 -16.36 18.10
N MET A 169 -17.69 -15.24 17.47
CA MET A 169 -18.07 -14.94 16.10
C MET A 169 -16.92 -14.50 15.22
N LEU A 170 -17.05 -14.74 13.89
CA LEU A 170 -16.20 -14.16 12.87
C LEU A 170 -16.58 -12.69 12.67
N ARG A 171 -15.69 -11.78 12.97
CA ARG A 171 -15.88 -10.32 12.85
C ARG A 171 -15.02 -9.75 11.73
N LYS A 172 -15.57 -8.75 11.02
CA LYS A 172 -14.78 -7.95 10.09
C LYS A 172 -13.65 -7.27 10.86
N ALA A 173 -12.42 -7.39 10.34
CA ALA A 173 -11.25 -6.82 10.96
C ALA A 173 -10.53 -5.84 10.01
N TRP A 174 -9.95 -4.83 10.61
CA TRP A 174 -9.08 -3.86 9.94
C TRP A 174 -7.74 -3.81 10.64
N VAL A 175 -6.70 -3.50 9.91
CA VAL A 175 -5.41 -3.13 10.48
C VAL A 175 -5.25 -1.61 10.43
N PHE A 176 -5.03 -0.99 11.57
CA PHE A 176 -4.49 0.36 11.66
C PHE A 176 -3.01 0.30 11.40
N VAL A 177 -2.51 1.19 10.56
CA VAL A 177 -1.09 1.32 10.24
C VAL A 177 -0.68 2.76 10.43
N LEU A 178 0.35 2.98 11.27
CA LEU A 178 1.06 4.24 11.39
C LEU A 178 2.49 4.03 10.89
N VAL A 179 2.96 4.93 10.02
CA VAL A 179 4.32 4.90 9.47
C VAL A 179 4.96 6.26 9.63
N LEU A 180 6.09 6.32 10.29
CA LEU A 180 6.95 7.51 10.31
C LEU A 180 7.52 7.75 8.91
N ALA A 181 7.45 8.97 8.43
CA ALA A 181 7.78 9.26 7.04
C ALA A 181 9.29 9.27 6.78
N PHE A 182 10.14 9.50 7.79
CA PHE A 182 11.59 9.47 7.70
C PHE A 182 12.11 8.02 7.79
N SER A 183 11.99 7.37 8.93
CA SER A 183 12.55 6.04 9.19
C SER A 183 11.81 4.89 8.52
N ARG A 184 10.54 5.08 8.14
CA ARG A 184 9.60 4.00 7.77
C ARG A 184 9.28 3.07 8.94
N ARG A 185 9.56 3.47 10.18
CA ARG A 185 9.12 2.73 11.36
C ARG A 185 7.62 2.55 11.30
N LEU A 186 7.17 1.29 11.38
CA LEU A 186 5.79 0.87 11.23
C LEU A 186 5.25 0.43 12.59
N VAL A 187 4.06 0.91 12.93
CA VAL A 187 3.22 0.41 14.02
C VAL A 187 1.92 -0.10 13.42
N ALA A 188 1.47 -1.28 13.84
CA ALA A 188 0.24 -1.88 13.33
C ALA A 188 -0.64 -2.41 14.46
N ARG A 189 -1.99 -2.22 14.35
CA ARG A 189 -2.97 -2.70 15.34
C ARG A 189 -4.19 -3.29 14.65
N ILE A 190 -4.67 -4.44 15.12
CA ILE A 190 -5.93 -5.04 14.65
C ILE A 190 -7.09 -4.42 15.41
N VAL A 191 -8.11 -4.00 14.66
CA VAL A 191 -9.34 -3.42 15.20
C VAL A 191 -10.56 -4.01 14.51
N PHE A 192 -11.71 -3.99 15.20
CA PHE A 192 -12.97 -4.49 14.67
C PHE A 192 -13.93 -3.41 14.18
N ASP A 193 -13.55 -2.16 14.30
CA ASP A 193 -14.31 -1.02 13.80
C ASP A 193 -13.39 0.16 13.46
N GLN A 194 -13.97 1.17 12.82
CA GLN A 194 -13.29 2.41 12.45
C GLN A 194 -13.96 3.61 13.13
N LYS A 195 -14.48 3.41 14.35
CA LYS A 195 -15.10 4.48 15.14
C LYS A 195 -14.05 5.45 15.66
N ILE A 196 -14.51 6.63 16.08
CA ILE A 196 -13.61 7.68 16.57
C ILE A 196 -12.88 7.24 17.86
N GLU A 197 -13.55 6.50 18.72
CA GLU A 197 -12.94 5.98 19.97
C GLU A 197 -11.78 5.04 19.64
N THR A 198 -12.00 4.10 18.71
CA THR A 198 -10.98 3.17 18.25
C THR A 198 -9.83 3.92 17.57
N TRP A 199 -10.14 4.91 16.74
CA TRP A 199 -9.15 5.75 16.08
C TRP A 199 -8.24 6.46 17.09
N LEU A 200 -8.82 7.12 18.10
CA LEU A 200 -8.07 7.82 19.13
C LEU A 200 -7.23 6.85 19.97
N ARG A 201 -7.81 5.72 20.36
CA ARG A 201 -7.13 4.70 21.17
C ARG A 201 -5.88 4.17 20.46
N VAL A 202 -5.98 3.81 19.18
CA VAL A 202 -4.81 3.26 18.46
C VAL A 202 -3.72 4.31 18.21
N HIS A 203 -4.05 5.61 18.14
CA HIS A 203 -3.05 6.67 18.13
C HIS A 203 -2.30 6.77 19.46
N VAL A 204 -3.04 6.75 20.58
CA VAL A 204 -2.44 6.77 21.93
C VAL A 204 -1.52 5.57 22.14
N GLU A 205 -1.94 4.38 21.72
CA GLU A 205 -1.12 3.17 21.77
C GLU A 205 0.14 3.29 20.89
N ALA A 206 0.00 3.80 19.66
CA ALA A 206 1.11 3.96 18.73
C ALA A 206 2.14 4.99 19.24
N PHE A 207 1.70 6.13 19.77
CA PHE A 207 2.62 7.12 20.35
C PHE A 207 3.34 6.58 21.57
N GLY A 208 2.63 5.79 22.41
CA GLY A 208 3.24 5.10 23.54
C GLY A 208 4.32 4.10 23.11
N GLU A 209 4.08 3.30 22.04
CA GLU A 209 5.07 2.37 21.49
C GLU A 209 6.29 3.10 20.89
N LEU A 210 6.07 4.21 20.19
CA LEU A 210 7.16 5.02 19.64
C LEU A 210 7.95 5.76 20.73
N GLY A 211 7.38 5.92 21.92
CA GLY A 211 7.98 6.73 22.99
C GLY A 211 7.96 8.23 22.71
N GLY A 212 7.12 8.67 21.77
CA GLY A 212 6.99 10.06 21.34
C GLY A 212 5.91 10.27 20.29
N ALA A 213 5.60 11.51 19.96
CA ALA A 213 4.63 11.86 18.92
C ALA A 213 5.29 12.65 17.79
N PRO A 214 4.90 12.41 16.52
CA PRO A 214 5.41 13.20 15.38
C PRO A 214 4.87 14.62 15.43
N ALA A 215 5.56 15.57 14.79
CA ALA A 215 5.07 16.95 14.71
C ALA A 215 3.75 17.06 13.93
N THR A 216 3.59 16.24 12.90
CA THR A 216 2.40 16.23 12.04
C THR A 216 1.92 14.79 11.79
N VAL A 217 0.62 14.57 11.94
CA VAL A 217 -0.05 13.33 11.51
C VAL A 217 -0.85 13.60 10.26
N VAL A 218 -0.66 12.78 9.23
CA VAL A 218 -1.37 12.83 7.94
C VAL A 218 -2.32 11.64 7.85
N PRO A 219 -3.59 11.79 8.28
CA PRO A 219 -4.59 10.75 8.12
C PRO A 219 -5.11 10.68 6.70
N ASP A 220 -5.61 9.50 6.29
CA ASP A 220 -6.54 9.43 5.19
C ASP A 220 -7.85 10.16 5.55
N ASN A 221 -8.60 10.53 4.50
CA ASN A 221 -9.88 11.21 4.63
C ASN A 221 -10.97 10.25 5.16
N LEU A 222 -10.70 9.67 6.35
CA LEU A 222 -11.63 8.79 7.05
C LEU A 222 -12.74 9.58 7.72
N LYS A 223 -13.97 9.07 7.64
CA LYS A 223 -15.13 9.67 8.32
C LYS A 223 -14.94 9.82 9.84
N ALA A 224 -14.10 8.98 10.45
CA ALA A 224 -13.78 9.05 11.87
C ALA A 224 -12.86 10.24 12.20
N ALA A 225 -11.88 10.54 11.36
CA ALA A 225 -10.94 11.64 11.59
C ALA A 225 -11.48 12.99 11.07
N VAL A 226 -12.27 12.94 9.98
CA VAL A 226 -12.81 14.13 9.31
C VAL A 226 -14.32 14.04 9.31
N ILE A 227 -15.01 14.95 9.96
CA ILE A 227 -16.46 15.09 9.81
C ILE A 227 -16.71 15.62 8.41
N ARG A 228 -17.11 14.76 7.50
CA ARG A 228 -17.51 15.05 6.12
C ARG A 228 -16.67 16.15 5.48
N ALA A 229 -16.00 15.86 4.40
CA ALA A 229 -15.79 16.87 3.38
C ALA A 229 -17.18 17.46 3.10
N ALA A 230 -17.43 18.65 3.63
CA ALA A 230 -18.74 19.27 3.55
C ALA A 230 -19.14 19.33 2.08
N PHE A 231 -20.24 18.71 1.77
CA PHE A 231 -20.97 19.05 0.57
C PHE A 231 -21.38 20.51 0.68
N GLY A 232 -20.64 21.42 -0.01
CA GLY A 232 -21.05 22.79 -0.18
C GLY A 232 -20.09 23.83 0.44
N VAL A 233 -19.46 24.54 -0.43
CA VAL A 233 -19.00 25.94 -0.41
C VAL A 233 -17.83 26.36 0.49
N ASP A 234 -17.46 25.66 1.57
CA ASP A 234 -16.22 25.97 2.30
C ASP A 234 -15.39 24.72 2.52
N SER A 235 -14.36 24.58 1.72
CA SER A 235 -13.53 23.38 1.52
C SER A 235 -12.46 23.14 2.59
N ALA A 236 -12.64 23.58 3.80
CA ALA A 236 -11.81 23.15 4.92
C ALA A 236 -12.38 21.87 5.51
N ALA A 237 -11.67 20.73 5.36
CA ALA A 237 -11.99 19.49 6.02
C ALA A 237 -12.17 19.74 7.53
N SER A 238 -13.41 19.65 8.04
CA SER A 238 -13.65 19.86 9.46
C SER A 238 -13.21 18.64 10.25
N LEU A 239 -12.14 18.79 11.03
CA LEU A 239 -11.64 17.74 11.92
C LEU A 239 -12.64 17.44 13.03
N ASN A 240 -12.80 16.14 13.36
CA ASN A 240 -13.59 15.74 14.49
C ASN A 240 -13.10 16.41 15.78
N ARG A 241 -14.02 16.91 16.62
CA ARG A 241 -13.71 17.63 17.86
C ARG A 241 -12.83 16.80 18.81
N SER A 242 -13.11 15.51 18.90
CA SER A 242 -12.32 14.57 19.71
C SER A 242 -10.89 14.42 19.20
N TYR A 243 -10.70 14.40 17.88
CA TYR A 243 -9.37 14.29 17.27
C TYR A 243 -8.56 15.58 17.44
N ARG A 244 -9.22 16.74 17.45
CA ARG A 244 -8.57 18.02 17.80
C ARG A 244 -8.11 18.07 19.25
N GLU A 245 -8.85 17.45 20.18
CA GLU A 245 -8.41 17.33 21.58
C GLU A 245 -7.16 16.48 21.72
N LEU A 246 -7.11 15.32 21.02
CA LEU A 246 -5.91 14.50 20.98
C LEU A 246 -4.73 15.29 20.41
N ALA A 247 -4.94 16.02 19.31
CA ALA A 247 -3.89 16.81 18.70
C ALA A 247 -3.34 17.89 19.65
N ARG A 248 -4.20 18.58 20.39
CA ARG A 248 -3.79 19.56 21.41
C ARG A 248 -3.04 18.92 22.57
N HIS A 249 -3.49 17.74 23.01
CA HIS A 249 -2.85 17.03 24.11
C HIS A 249 -1.40 16.62 23.81
N TYR A 250 -1.15 16.11 22.59
CA TYR A 250 0.19 15.70 22.15
C TYR A 250 0.97 16.84 21.46
N GLY A 251 0.40 18.03 21.33
CA GLY A 251 1.03 19.16 20.64
C GLY A 251 1.28 18.94 19.15
N ILE A 252 0.52 18.06 18.50
CA ILE A 252 0.69 17.67 17.09
C ILE A 252 -0.23 18.45 16.17
N LYS A 253 0.21 18.59 14.91
CA LYS A 253 -0.63 19.05 13.81
C LYS A 253 -1.32 17.88 13.13
N ILE A 254 -2.58 18.01 12.77
CA ILE A 254 -3.29 17.08 11.90
C ILE A 254 -3.44 17.74 10.55
N ASP A 255 -2.90 17.11 9.49
CA ASP A 255 -2.94 17.62 8.11
C ASP A 255 -3.54 16.54 7.19
N PRO A 256 -4.88 16.51 7.03
CA PRO A 256 -5.52 15.49 6.21
C PRO A 256 -5.03 15.57 4.76
N ALA A 257 -4.70 14.42 4.19
CA ALA A 257 -4.28 14.36 2.80
C ALA A 257 -5.40 14.87 1.87
N PRO A 258 -5.11 15.75 0.91
CA PRO A 258 -6.11 16.20 -0.06
C PRO A 258 -6.69 15.01 -0.84
N ILE A 259 -8.01 15.04 -1.12
CA ILE A 259 -8.77 13.95 -1.75
C ILE A 259 -8.17 13.50 -3.09
N TYR A 260 -7.50 14.39 -3.82
CA TYR A 260 -6.94 14.16 -5.16
C TYR A 260 -5.41 14.25 -5.22
N ALA A 261 -4.70 14.15 -4.10
CA ALA A 261 -3.24 14.17 -4.06
C ALA A 261 -2.61 12.85 -3.59
N PRO A 262 -2.74 11.75 -4.36
CA PRO A 262 -2.24 10.42 -3.98
C PRO A 262 -0.72 10.40 -3.76
N LYS A 263 0.02 11.36 -4.33
CA LYS A 263 1.49 11.45 -4.21
C LYS A 263 1.96 11.78 -2.79
N LYS A 264 1.16 12.48 -1.98
CA LYS A 264 1.48 12.77 -0.57
C LYS A 264 1.29 11.56 0.35
N LYS A 265 0.60 10.51 -0.11
CA LYS A 265 0.09 9.39 0.67
C LYS A 265 0.79 8.06 0.41
N GLY A 266 1.64 7.98 -0.59
CA GLY A 266 2.23 6.72 -1.10
C GLY A 266 2.99 5.89 -0.07
N LYS A 267 3.43 6.48 1.04
CA LYS A 267 4.18 5.78 2.09
C LYS A 267 3.28 4.85 2.91
N VAL A 268 2.11 5.34 3.38
CA VAL A 268 1.19 4.51 4.18
C VAL A 268 0.41 3.52 3.32
N GLU A 269 -0.02 3.90 2.10
CA GLU A 269 -0.70 2.99 1.17
C GLU A 269 0.18 1.78 0.83
N SER A 270 1.47 2.01 0.56
CA SER A 270 2.45 0.96 0.33
C SER A 270 2.64 0.09 1.58
N SER A 271 2.61 0.67 2.78
CA SER A 271 2.76 -0.05 4.05
C SER A 271 1.50 -0.86 4.38
N VAL A 272 0.30 -0.32 4.18
CA VAL A 272 -0.95 -1.10 4.32
C VAL A 272 -0.97 -2.28 3.36
N LYS A 273 -0.60 -2.06 2.09
CA LYS A 273 -0.48 -3.14 1.10
C LYS A 273 0.55 -4.19 1.53
N TYR A 274 1.70 -3.75 2.04
CA TYR A 274 2.76 -4.63 2.54
C TYR A 274 2.26 -5.49 3.70
N VAL A 275 1.64 -4.90 4.72
CA VAL A 275 1.06 -5.63 5.86
C VAL A 275 0.01 -6.64 5.39
N LYS A 276 -0.91 -6.23 4.50
CA LYS A 276 -1.94 -7.12 3.96
C LYS A 276 -1.36 -8.31 3.20
N SER A 277 -0.41 -8.08 2.31
CA SER A 277 0.12 -9.12 1.43
C SER A 277 1.15 -10.03 2.10
N ASN A 278 1.86 -9.56 3.14
CA ASN A 278 2.95 -10.33 3.75
C ASN A 278 2.58 -10.89 5.13
N PHE A 279 1.64 -10.27 5.85
CA PHE A 279 1.19 -10.79 7.14
C PHE A 279 -0.21 -11.41 7.07
N PHE A 280 -1.22 -10.70 6.53
CA PHE A 280 -2.61 -11.17 6.55
C PHE A 280 -2.96 -12.16 5.44
N ALA A 281 -2.09 -12.37 4.46
CA ALA A 281 -2.32 -13.40 3.44
C ALA A 281 -2.56 -14.76 4.09
N ALA A 282 -3.67 -15.42 3.74
CA ALA A 282 -4.10 -16.72 4.25
C ALA A 282 -4.41 -16.80 5.78
N ARG A 283 -4.71 -15.67 6.45
CA ARG A 283 -5.10 -15.63 7.87
C ARG A 283 -6.59 -15.36 8.10
N GLU A 284 -7.42 -15.51 7.08
CA GLU A 284 -8.87 -15.35 7.24
C GLU A 284 -9.40 -16.43 8.18
N GLY A 285 -10.21 -16.04 9.17
CA GLY A 285 -10.77 -16.95 10.18
C GLY A 285 -9.87 -17.27 11.37
N ALA A 286 -8.61 -16.80 11.37
CA ALA A 286 -7.69 -17.00 12.48
C ALA A 286 -8.19 -16.31 13.78
N ASP A 287 -7.78 -16.83 14.93
CA ASP A 287 -8.05 -16.22 16.23
C ASP A 287 -7.42 -14.82 16.33
N VAL A 288 -8.20 -13.85 16.81
CA VAL A 288 -7.75 -12.44 16.80
C VAL A 288 -6.65 -12.18 17.82
N ASP A 289 -6.67 -12.81 18.98
CA ASP A 289 -5.70 -12.52 20.05
C ASP A 289 -4.35 -13.16 19.74
N GLU A 290 -4.37 -14.35 19.13
CA GLU A 290 -3.17 -14.97 18.57
C GLU A 290 -2.63 -14.11 17.41
N THR A 291 -3.49 -13.71 16.48
CA THR A 291 -3.11 -12.86 15.35
C THR A 291 -2.54 -11.51 15.79
N ARG A 292 -3.02 -10.92 16.90
CA ARG A 292 -2.46 -9.69 17.49
C ARG A 292 -1.04 -9.88 17.99
N ARG A 293 -0.78 -10.99 18.72
CA ARG A 293 0.58 -11.31 19.20
C ARG A 293 1.55 -11.56 18.06
N GLU A 294 1.11 -12.33 17.07
CA GLU A 294 1.90 -12.59 15.86
C GLU A 294 2.16 -11.32 15.05
N LEU A 295 1.17 -10.42 14.92
CA LEU A 295 1.34 -9.15 14.21
C LEU A 295 2.39 -8.28 14.88
N GLN A 296 2.33 -8.16 16.21
CA GLN A 296 3.32 -7.38 16.96
C GLN A 296 4.72 -7.95 16.77
N ARG A 297 4.87 -9.27 16.93
CA ARG A 297 6.14 -9.96 16.71
C ARG A 297 6.65 -9.77 15.28
N TRP A 298 5.77 -9.90 14.27
CA TRP A 298 6.13 -9.70 12.85
C TRP A 298 6.55 -8.26 12.57
N VAL A 299 5.88 -7.27 13.18
CA VAL A 299 6.24 -5.85 13.06
C VAL A 299 7.64 -5.61 13.62
N ASP A 300 7.94 -6.16 14.80
CA ASP A 300 9.20 -5.93 15.50
C ASP A 300 10.37 -6.70 14.88
N GLU A 301 10.18 -7.99 14.57
CA GLU A 301 11.26 -8.86 14.12
C GLU A 301 11.46 -8.86 12.60
N ILE A 302 10.43 -8.52 11.80
CA ILE A 302 10.49 -8.59 10.34
C ILE A 302 10.27 -7.24 9.68
N ALA A 303 9.13 -6.59 9.91
CA ALA A 303 8.78 -5.39 9.16
C ALA A 303 9.73 -4.23 9.40
N ASN A 304 10.15 -4.03 10.65
CA ASN A 304 11.02 -2.93 11.05
C ASN A 304 12.52 -3.26 10.96
N THR A 305 12.88 -4.54 10.81
CA THR A 305 14.29 -4.97 10.73
C THR A 305 14.75 -5.29 9.31
N ARG A 306 13.80 -5.44 8.36
CA ARG A 306 14.16 -5.70 6.97
C ARG A 306 14.92 -4.53 6.35
N MET A 307 15.81 -4.82 5.39
CA MET A 307 16.39 -3.80 4.52
C MET A 307 15.28 -3.15 3.67
N HIS A 308 15.07 -1.84 3.84
CA HIS A 308 14.04 -1.12 3.10
C HIS A 308 14.54 -0.80 1.69
N SER A 309 13.79 -1.22 0.65
CA SER A 309 14.21 -1.15 -0.76
C SER A 309 14.56 0.25 -1.27
N THR A 310 13.89 1.29 -0.75
CA THR A 310 14.11 2.68 -1.16
C THR A 310 15.17 3.38 -0.30
N LEU A 311 15.22 3.08 1.00
CA LEU A 311 16.13 3.76 1.93
C LEU A 311 17.49 3.05 2.03
N HIS A 312 17.58 1.79 1.58
CA HIS A 312 18.76 0.92 1.70
C HIS A 312 19.30 0.84 3.14
N ARG A 313 18.42 1.04 4.14
CA ARG A 313 18.69 0.93 5.58
C ARG A 313 17.50 0.25 6.25
N ARG A 314 17.70 -0.30 7.44
CA ARG A 314 16.60 -0.90 8.23
C ARG A 314 15.81 0.21 8.93
N PRO A 315 14.45 0.13 8.95
CA PRO A 315 13.63 1.11 9.66
C PRO A 315 14.01 1.30 11.14
N ILE A 316 14.39 0.22 11.83
CA ILE A 316 14.78 0.29 13.24
C ILE A 316 16.05 1.11 13.46
N ASP A 317 17.03 1.03 12.56
CA ASP A 317 18.28 1.79 12.67
C ASP A 317 18.03 3.29 12.45
N LEU A 318 17.22 3.63 11.44
CA LEU A 318 16.82 5.02 11.19
C LEU A 318 15.93 5.57 12.30
N PHE A 319 15.11 4.72 12.93
CA PHE A 319 14.27 5.13 14.03
C PHE A 319 15.07 5.49 15.27
N ALA A 320 16.22 4.89 15.50
CA ALA A 320 17.09 5.30 16.59
C ALA A 320 17.46 6.79 16.49
N ASP A 321 17.77 7.26 15.26
CA ASP A 321 18.05 8.67 14.99
C ASP A 321 16.78 9.54 15.07
N GLU A 322 15.63 9.01 14.63
CA GLU A 322 14.35 9.73 14.58
C GLU A 322 13.69 9.89 15.95
N ARG A 323 13.92 8.95 16.86
CA ARG A 323 13.27 8.91 18.18
C ARG A 323 13.53 10.17 19.00
N GLU A 324 14.74 10.72 18.96
CA GLU A 324 15.10 11.94 19.68
C GLU A 324 14.41 13.19 19.12
N ALA A 325 13.98 13.14 17.85
CA ALA A 325 13.27 14.23 17.19
C ALA A 325 11.75 14.19 17.39
N LEU A 326 11.20 13.10 17.96
CA LEU A 326 9.81 13.02 18.31
C LEU A 326 9.50 13.95 19.48
N ARG A 327 8.28 14.47 19.53
CA ARG A 327 7.78 15.26 20.66
C ARG A 327 7.66 14.34 21.89
N GLU A 328 8.08 14.84 23.04
CA GLU A 328 7.90 14.14 24.30
C GLU A 328 6.43 13.87 24.58
N LEU A 329 6.16 12.71 25.17
CA LEU A 329 4.80 12.36 25.58
C LEU A 329 4.43 13.15 26.84
N PRO A 330 3.20 13.67 26.92
CA PRO A 330 2.70 14.27 28.15
C PRO A 330 2.75 13.27 29.32
N GLU A 331 3.01 13.74 30.53
CA GLU A 331 3.01 12.91 31.75
C GLU A 331 1.70 12.13 31.92
N ARG A 332 0.58 12.77 31.62
CA ARG A 332 -0.72 12.11 31.66
C ARG A 332 -1.07 11.57 30.30
N ARG A 333 -1.39 10.28 30.26
CA ARG A 333 -1.89 9.64 29.06
C ARG A 333 -3.21 10.28 28.63
N PHE A 334 -3.42 10.47 27.32
CA PHE A 334 -4.68 10.99 26.79
C PHE A 334 -5.85 10.07 27.14
N GLU A 335 -6.84 10.62 27.82
CA GLU A 335 -8.10 9.93 28.02
C GLU A 335 -8.96 10.04 26.77
N VAL A 336 -9.36 8.91 26.22
CA VAL A 336 -10.19 8.88 25.00
C VAL A 336 -11.55 9.49 25.31
N VAL A 337 -11.85 10.59 24.62
CA VAL A 337 -13.12 11.31 24.77
C VAL A 337 -13.86 11.40 23.45
N THR A 338 -15.17 11.39 23.52
CA THR A 338 -16.06 11.57 22.39
C THR A 338 -16.99 12.72 22.59
N TRP A 339 -17.31 13.38 21.48
CA TRP A 339 -18.22 14.50 21.46
C TRP A 339 -19.47 14.15 20.70
N HIS A 340 -20.63 14.33 21.32
CA HIS A 340 -21.95 14.06 20.75
C HIS A 340 -22.84 15.29 20.89
N LYS A 341 -23.70 15.50 19.92
CA LYS A 341 -24.82 16.46 20.06
C LYS A 341 -26.00 15.75 20.67
N ALA A 342 -26.62 16.32 21.67
CA ALA A 342 -27.86 15.85 22.26
C ALA A 342 -28.87 17.00 22.35
N ARG A 343 -30.16 16.68 22.25
CA ARG A 343 -31.24 17.62 22.50
C ARG A 343 -31.75 17.42 23.92
N VAL A 344 -31.97 18.52 24.62
CA VAL A 344 -32.57 18.45 25.97
C VAL A 344 -34.06 18.24 25.86
N HIS A 345 -34.55 17.17 26.46
CA HIS A 345 -35.97 16.81 26.50
C HIS A 345 -36.77 17.68 27.51
N GLN A 346 -38.11 17.60 27.44
CA GLN A 346 -39.00 18.36 28.29
C GLN A 346 -38.87 18.01 29.80
N ASP A 347 -38.36 16.84 30.11
CA ASP A 347 -38.08 16.33 31.43
C ASP A 347 -36.69 16.77 31.99
N SER A 348 -36.05 17.74 31.34
CA SER A 348 -34.72 18.23 31.73
C SER A 348 -33.59 17.17 31.60
N HIS A 349 -33.72 16.19 30.70
CA HIS A 349 -32.72 15.18 30.48
C HIS A 349 -32.19 15.18 29.06
N ILE A 350 -30.97 14.70 28.90
CA ILE A 350 -30.40 14.28 27.64
C ILE A 350 -30.26 12.76 27.63
N VAL A 351 -30.39 12.17 26.42
CA VAL A 351 -30.12 10.75 26.19
C VAL A 351 -28.68 10.60 25.64
N PHE A 352 -27.88 9.86 26.37
CA PHE A 352 -26.56 9.46 25.90
C PHE A 352 -26.31 7.99 26.28
N ASP A 353 -25.84 7.18 25.32
CA ASP A 353 -25.57 5.75 25.50
C ASP A 353 -26.77 5.00 26.12
N LYS A 354 -27.98 5.31 25.61
CA LYS A 354 -29.28 4.75 26.07
C LYS A 354 -29.61 5.05 27.55
N ARG A 355 -29.03 6.10 28.10
CA ARG A 355 -29.27 6.53 29.50
C ARG A 355 -29.62 8.00 29.54
N LEU A 356 -30.39 8.35 30.61
CA LEU A 356 -30.82 9.72 30.88
C LEU A 356 -29.82 10.38 31.84
N TYR A 357 -29.45 11.61 31.50
CA TYR A 357 -28.59 12.48 32.32
C TYR A 357 -29.27 13.83 32.52
N SER A 358 -29.37 14.23 33.75
CA SER A 358 -30.03 15.48 34.16
C SER A 358 -29.21 16.68 33.73
N VAL A 359 -29.86 17.70 33.21
CA VAL A 359 -29.29 19.01 32.83
C VAL A 359 -30.20 20.14 33.32
N PRO A 360 -29.71 21.38 33.42
CA PRO A 360 -30.56 22.49 33.86
C PRO A 360 -31.79 22.66 32.97
N TRP A 361 -32.97 22.81 33.59
CA TRP A 361 -34.27 22.90 32.94
C TRP A 361 -34.37 24.04 31.90
N ARG A 362 -33.63 25.13 32.12
CA ARG A 362 -33.56 26.29 31.18
C ARG A 362 -33.02 25.95 29.80
N LEU A 363 -32.45 24.77 29.64
CA LEU A 363 -31.91 24.29 28.36
C LEU A 363 -32.89 23.40 27.58
N ILE A 364 -34.13 23.22 28.10
CA ILE A 364 -35.16 22.40 27.43
C ILE A 364 -35.34 22.88 25.99
N GLY A 365 -35.35 21.91 25.05
CA GLY A 365 -35.48 22.15 23.63
C GLY A 365 -34.19 22.56 22.91
N GLN A 366 -33.15 22.95 23.61
CA GLN A 366 -31.87 23.34 23.05
C GLN A 366 -31.02 22.13 22.67
N GLN A 367 -30.08 22.33 21.73
CA GLN A 367 -29.02 21.37 21.44
C GLN A 367 -27.81 21.69 22.30
N VAL A 368 -27.29 20.64 22.95
CA VAL A 368 -26.11 20.72 23.80
C VAL A 368 -25.02 19.78 23.28
N TRP A 369 -23.78 20.06 23.64
CA TRP A 369 -22.67 19.17 23.39
C TRP A 369 -22.39 18.31 24.61
N VAL A 370 -22.24 17.01 24.39
CA VAL A 370 -21.88 16.02 25.43
C VAL A 370 -20.46 15.55 25.15
N ARG A 371 -19.55 15.84 26.07
CA ARG A 371 -18.20 15.30 26.11
C ARG A 371 -18.19 14.10 27.06
N ALA A 372 -17.99 12.92 26.50
CA ALA A 372 -17.99 11.68 27.26
C ALA A 372 -16.60 11.04 27.27
N SER A 373 -16.12 10.67 28.45
CA SER A 373 -14.94 9.81 28.65
C SER A 373 -15.37 8.44 29.17
N SER A 374 -14.42 7.61 29.58
CA SER A 374 -14.71 6.32 30.21
C SER A 374 -15.52 6.45 31.51
N THR A 375 -15.27 7.50 32.26
CA THR A 375 -15.79 7.70 33.64
C THR A 375 -16.73 8.89 33.77
N THR A 376 -16.59 9.91 32.94
CA THR A 376 -17.29 11.19 33.11
C THR A 376 -18.07 11.60 31.87
N ILE A 377 -19.13 12.35 32.11
CA ILE A 377 -19.91 13.06 31.11
C ILE A 377 -19.93 14.54 31.49
N ILE A 378 -19.57 15.39 30.53
CA ILE A 378 -19.63 16.83 30.68
C ILE A 378 -20.54 17.40 29.61
N VAL A 379 -21.51 18.19 30.02
CA VAL A 379 -22.45 18.82 29.10
C VAL A 379 -22.12 20.29 28.96
N PHE A 380 -22.08 20.74 27.70
CA PHE A 380 -21.79 22.12 27.34
C PHE A 380 -22.96 22.72 26.55
N ALA A 381 -23.37 23.90 26.89
CA ALA A 381 -24.25 24.78 26.13
C ALA A 381 -23.46 26.06 25.81
N ASP A 382 -23.42 26.45 24.52
CA ASP A 382 -22.64 27.61 24.03
C ASP A 382 -21.19 27.62 24.53
N ASP A 383 -20.53 26.46 24.50
CA ASP A 383 -19.16 26.20 24.97
C ASP A 383 -18.95 26.42 26.51
N VAL A 384 -20.02 26.67 27.27
CA VAL A 384 -20.00 26.77 28.72
C VAL A 384 -20.41 25.42 29.30
N ARG A 385 -19.64 24.93 30.29
CA ARG A 385 -19.99 23.73 31.05
C ARG A 385 -21.23 23.97 31.91
N VAL A 386 -22.30 23.21 31.67
CA VAL A 386 -23.60 23.36 32.34
C VAL A 386 -23.94 22.20 33.26
N ALA A 387 -23.35 21.01 33.05
CA ALA A 387 -23.53 19.85 33.90
C ALA A 387 -22.32 18.90 33.81
N MET A 388 -22.09 18.10 34.84
CA MET A 388 -21.03 17.10 34.92
C MET A 388 -21.51 15.86 35.69
N PRO A 389 -22.46 15.10 35.12
CA PRO A 389 -22.93 13.88 35.77
C PRO A 389 -21.87 12.77 35.67
N ILE A 390 -21.84 11.88 36.65
CA ILE A 390 -20.98 10.69 36.62
C ILE A 390 -21.53 9.73 35.57
N ARG A 391 -20.64 9.22 34.72
CA ARG A 391 -21.02 8.21 33.71
C ARG A 391 -21.39 6.90 34.45
N ARG A 392 -22.60 6.43 34.26
CA ARG A 392 -23.03 5.13 34.76
C ARG A 392 -22.61 4.05 33.77
N CYS A 393 -21.75 3.11 34.18
CA CYS A 393 -21.39 1.96 33.36
C CYS A 393 -22.58 1.01 33.14
N ALA A 394 -22.65 0.35 31.99
CA ALA A 394 -23.67 -0.66 31.76
C ALA A 394 -23.41 -1.86 32.68
N VAL A 395 -24.40 -2.22 33.49
CA VAL A 395 -24.37 -3.49 34.21
C VAL A 395 -24.40 -4.60 33.13
N GLY A 396 -23.25 -5.31 32.97
CA GLY A 396 -23.16 -6.42 32.02
C GLY A 396 -22.04 -6.35 30.94
N ALA A 397 -21.32 -5.24 30.80
CA ALA A 397 -20.06 -5.24 30.06
C ALA A 397 -18.96 -5.72 31.02
N ARG A 398 -18.46 -6.95 30.79
CA ARG A 398 -17.26 -7.42 31.48
C ARG A 398 -16.16 -6.39 31.27
N ALA A 399 -15.66 -5.88 32.35
CA ALA A 399 -14.57 -4.94 32.42
C ALA A 399 -13.28 -5.67 32.02
N ASP A 400 -12.84 -5.42 30.81
CA ASP A 400 -11.42 -5.57 30.48
C ASP A 400 -10.75 -4.19 30.63
N HIS A 401 -10.92 -3.55 31.76
CA HIS A 401 -10.04 -2.52 32.31
C HIS A 401 -10.32 -2.44 33.80
N GLU A 402 -9.34 -2.80 34.58
CA GLU A 402 -9.28 -2.59 35.98
C GLU A 402 -9.72 -1.16 36.34
N CYS A 403 -10.87 -1.05 36.99
CA CYS A 403 -11.22 0.12 37.77
C CYS A 403 -10.31 0.10 38.99
N GLY A 404 -9.14 0.71 38.88
CA GLY A 404 -8.26 0.92 40.01
C GLY A 404 -9.00 1.74 41.05
N ASP A 405 -9.26 1.12 42.20
CA ASP A 405 -9.65 1.77 43.41
C ASP A 405 -8.60 2.81 43.81
N ARG A 406 -9.02 4.04 43.89
CA ARG A 406 -8.84 5.14 44.84
C ARG A 406 -8.93 6.50 44.18
#